data_7553a86e35833f235985822a35ad7117
#
_entry.id   7553a86e35833f235985822a35ad7117
#
_cell.length_a   1.000
_cell.length_b   1.000
_cell.length_c   1.000
_cell.angle_alpha   90.00
_cell.angle_beta   90.00
_cell.angle_gamma   90.00
#
_symmetry.space_group_name_H-M   'P 1'
#
loop_
_entity.id
_entity.type
_entity.pdbx_description
1 polymer ?
#
loop_
_entity_poly.entity_id
_entity_poly.type
_entity_poly.pdbx_seq_one_letter_code
_entity_poly.pdbx_strand_id
1 'polypeptide(L)'
;MRSTAMRTHMCGELDIASVGQTVSLCGWVARRREHGEHLAFVDIRDHSGIMQCVVDNDVDVRSEYVIRVTGVVRARPEGTINSSLTTGMVEIGDCVVEILNSAEPPPFPVDARADDVDEMIRLKYRYLDIRRERMQKNLRVRAQINSAIRKEMETNG
;
A
#
# COMPACT_ATOMS: atom_id res chain seq x y z
N MET A 1 -8.80 -26.07 -4.44
CA MET A 1 -9.65 -25.06 -5.11
C MET A 1 -8.78 -23.81 -5.33
N ARG A 2 -8.55 -23.37 -6.56
CA ARG A 2 -7.92 -22.07 -6.81
C ARG A 2 -8.92 -21.01 -6.38
N SER A 3 -8.56 -20.18 -5.39
CA SER A 3 -9.37 -19.02 -5.03
C SER A 3 -9.52 -18.14 -6.27
N THR A 4 -10.76 -17.85 -6.66
CA THR A 4 -11.08 -16.90 -7.72
C THR A 4 -10.91 -15.46 -7.27
N ALA A 5 -10.58 -15.24 -6.01
CA ALA A 5 -10.33 -13.91 -5.45
C ALA A 5 -9.00 -13.37 -5.96
N MET A 6 -8.99 -12.13 -6.42
CA MET A 6 -7.81 -11.44 -6.92
C MET A 6 -6.74 -11.26 -5.84
N ARG A 7 -7.13 -11.18 -4.58
CA ARG A 7 -6.27 -11.09 -3.39
C ARG A 7 -6.81 -11.96 -2.26
N THR A 8 -5.95 -12.36 -1.33
CA THR A 8 -6.32 -13.09 -0.11
C THR A 8 -6.42 -12.16 1.10
N HIS A 9 -5.57 -11.13 1.16
CA HIS A 9 -5.46 -10.18 2.28
C HIS A 9 -5.27 -8.75 1.75
N MET A 10 -5.50 -7.77 2.62
CA MET A 10 -5.04 -6.40 2.43
C MET A 10 -3.60 -6.24 2.90
N CYS A 11 -2.89 -5.21 2.41
CA CYS A 11 -1.48 -4.99 2.76
C CYS A 11 -1.26 -4.77 4.26
N GLY A 12 -2.16 -4.07 4.94
CA GLY A 12 -2.04 -3.73 6.36
C GLY A 12 -2.56 -4.77 7.34
N GLU A 13 -3.10 -5.91 6.86
CA GLU A 13 -3.70 -6.95 7.71
C GLU A 13 -2.69 -8.00 8.20
N LEU A 14 -1.49 -8.04 7.59
CA LEU A 14 -0.49 -9.06 7.87
C LEU A 14 0.42 -8.66 9.03
N ASP A 15 0.66 -9.61 9.91
CA ASP A 15 1.48 -9.46 11.10
C ASP A 15 2.33 -10.72 11.34
N ILE A 16 2.97 -10.80 12.51
CA ILE A 16 3.82 -11.94 12.88
C ILE A 16 3.05 -13.27 12.98
N ALA A 17 1.74 -13.24 13.27
CA ALA A 17 0.91 -14.42 13.29
C ALA A 17 0.62 -14.99 11.90
N SER A 18 0.85 -14.18 10.86
CA SER A 18 0.69 -14.56 9.46
C SER A 18 1.91 -15.28 8.87
N VAL A 19 3.02 -15.36 9.62
CA VAL A 19 4.28 -15.97 9.14
C VAL A 19 4.05 -17.42 8.71
N GLY A 20 4.58 -17.78 7.53
CA GLY A 20 4.43 -19.09 6.89
C GLY A 20 3.20 -19.22 5.98
N GLN A 21 2.29 -18.25 5.98
CA GLN A 21 1.14 -18.26 5.08
C GLN A 21 1.53 -17.81 3.67
N THR A 22 0.99 -18.49 2.66
CA THR A 22 1.05 -18.02 1.27
C THR A 22 -0.10 -17.07 1.03
N VAL A 23 0.22 -15.84 0.62
CA VAL A 23 -0.76 -14.76 0.43
C VAL A 23 -0.65 -14.17 -0.97
N SER A 24 -1.76 -13.61 -1.45
CA SER A 24 -1.80 -12.75 -2.65
C SER A 24 -2.29 -11.37 -2.24
N LEU A 25 -1.50 -10.35 -2.57
CA LEU A 25 -1.80 -8.95 -2.33
C LEU A 25 -1.97 -8.21 -3.65
N CYS A 26 -2.86 -7.22 -3.69
CA CYS A 26 -2.99 -6.31 -4.83
C CYS A 26 -2.91 -4.87 -4.34
N GLY A 27 -2.15 -4.04 -5.05
CA GLY A 27 -2.00 -2.65 -4.68
C GLY A 27 -1.13 -1.87 -5.66
N TRP A 28 -0.78 -0.67 -5.26
CA TRP A 28 0.11 0.21 -6.01
C TRP A 28 1.54 0.07 -5.51
N VAL A 29 2.51 0.11 -6.42
CA VAL A 29 3.93 0.21 -6.10
C VAL A 29 4.18 1.59 -5.50
N ALA A 30 4.39 1.66 -4.18
CA ALA A 30 4.72 2.90 -3.49
C ALA A 30 6.21 3.26 -3.66
N ARG A 31 7.07 2.26 -3.63
CA ARG A 31 8.52 2.42 -3.76
C ARG A 31 9.17 1.12 -4.21
N ARG A 32 10.20 1.23 -5.07
CA ARG A 32 11.13 0.14 -5.40
C ARG A 32 12.54 0.58 -5.00
N ARG A 33 13.31 -0.32 -4.41
CA ARG A 33 14.70 -0.12 -3.97
C ARG A 33 15.52 -1.34 -4.37
N GLU A 34 16.58 -1.14 -5.10
CA GLU A 34 17.55 -2.20 -5.41
C GLU A 34 18.39 -2.53 -4.17
N HIS A 35 18.70 -3.80 -4.01
CA HIS A 35 19.53 -4.30 -2.93
C HIS A 35 20.51 -5.37 -3.45
N GLY A 36 21.73 -4.93 -3.75
CA GLY A 36 22.72 -5.77 -4.42
C GLY A 36 22.36 -6.04 -5.88
N GLU A 37 22.95 -7.10 -6.44
CA GLU A 37 22.81 -7.42 -7.87
C GLU A 37 21.53 -8.20 -8.21
N HIS A 38 20.95 -8.93 -7.24
CA HIS A 38 19.91 -9.93 -7.51
C HIS A 38 18.59 -9.64 -6.85
N LEU A 39 18.51 -8.74 -5.87
CA LEU A 39 17.31 -8.50 -5.09
C LEU A 39 16.86 -7.05 -5.17
N ALA A 40 15.55 -6.87 -5.12
CA ALA A 40 14.92 -5.57 -4.92
C ALA A 40 13.82 -5.67 -3.85
N PHE A 41 13.61 -4.57 -3.14
CA PHE A 41 12.48 -4.40 -2.25
C PHE A 41 11.41 -3.57 -2.95
N VAL A 42 10.19 -4.09 -2.99
CA VAL A 42 9.02 -3.40 -3.50
C VAL A 42 8.03 -3.19 -2.36
N ASP A 43 7.76 -1.94 -2.04
CA ASP A 43 6.73 -1.58 -1.09
C ASP A 43 5.40 -1.47 -1.87
N ILE A 44 4.47 -2.41 -1.63
CA ILE A 44 3.12 -2.38 -2.19
C ILE A 44 2.18 -1.71 -1.19
N ARG A 45 1.32 -0.82 -1.68
CA ARG A 45 0.40 -0.03 -0.88
C ARG A 45 -1.04 -0.25 -1.32
N ASP A 46 -1.93 -0.41 -0.37
CA ASP A 46 -3.38 -0.28 -0.55
C ASP A 46 -3.98 0.69 0.48
N HIS A 47 -5.31 0.70 0.64
CA HIS A 47 -5.98 1.59 1.60
C HIS A 47 -5.76 1.21 3.07
N SER A 48 -5.30 0.00 3.35
CA SER A 48 -5.09 -0.53 4.70
C SER A 48 -3.67 -0.27 5.22
N GLY A 49 -2.67 -0.19 4.31
CA GLY A 49 -1.29 0.01 4.69
C GLY A 49 -0.29 -0.29 3.58
N ILE A 50 0.95 -0.53 4.01
CA ILE A 50 2.08 -0.84 3.14
C ILE A 50 2.68 -2.18 3.54
N MET A 51 3.03 -3.02 2.56
CA MET A 51 3.74 -4.27 2.75
C MET A 51 5.01 -4.30 1.91
N GLN A 52 6.14 -4.65 2.53
CA GLN A 52 7.39 -4.89 1.81
C GLN A 52 7.39 -6.27 1.18
N CYS A 53 7.74 -6.34 -0.08
CA CYS A 53 7.93 -7.57 -0.84
C CYS A 53 9.38 -7.66 -1.29
N VAL A 54 9.99 -8.83 -1.14
CA VAL A 54 11.33 -9.12 -1.64
C VAL A 54 11.18 -9.83 -2.98
N VAL A 55 11.67 -9.20 -4.03
CA VAL A 55 11.53 -9.65 -5.41
C VAL A 55 12.90 -9.76 -6.08
N ASP A 56 12.96 -10.48 -7.20
CA ASP A 56 14.16 -10.51 -8.02
C ASP A 56 14.39 -9.14 -8.67
N ASN A 57 15.65 -8.77 -8.88
CA ASN A 57 16.00 -7.46 -9.41
C ASN A 57 15.62 -7.26 -10.89
N ASP A 58 15.31 -8.32 -11.62
CA ASP A 58 14.81 -8.30 -12.99
C ASP A 58 13.33 -7.88 -13.11
N VAL A 59 12.60 -7.84 -11.98
CA VAL A 59 11.20 -7.38 -11.93
C VAL A 59 11.15 -5.86 -12.16
N ASP A 60 10.85 -5.44 -13.41
CA ASP A 60 10.73 -4.02 -13.78
C ASP A 60 9.32 -3.49 -13.42
N VAL A 61 9.17 -3.06 -12.18
CA VAL A 61 7.97 -2.37 -11.69
C VAL A 61 8.33 -0.95 -11.26
N ARG A 62 7.48 0.01 -11.62
CA ARG A 62 7.70 1.44 -11.35
C ARG A 62 6.64 1.97 -10.39
N SER A 63 6.93 3.14 -9.82
CA SER A 63 6.00 3.82 -8.91
C SER A 63 4.60 3.93 -9.51
N GLU A 64 3.61 3.67 -8.69
CA GLU A 64 2.17 3.69 -9.01
C GLU A 64 1.69 2.62 -10.01
N TYR A 65 2.54 1.69 -10.45
CA TYR A 65 2.05 0.48 -11.13
C TYR A 65 1.10 -0.28 -10.20
N VAL A 66 0.05 -0.83 -10.76
CA VAL A 66 -0.85 -1.75 -10.06
C VAL A 66 -0.33 -3.16 -10.26
N ILE A 67 0.00 -3.83 -9.17
CA ILE A 67 0.56 -5.18 -9.22
C ILE A 67 -0.21 -6.14 -8.31
N ARG A 68 -0.15 -7.42 -8.66
CA ARG A 68 -0.46 -8.53 -7.76
C ARG A 68 0.84 -9.21 -7.38
N VAL A 69 1.06 -9.39 -6.08
CA VAL A 69 2.20 -10.12 -5.53
C VAL A 69 1.68 -11.34 -4.80
N THR A 70 2.19 -12.51 -5.16
CA THR A 70 1.93 -13.77 -4.43
C THR A 70 3.23 -14.28 -3.87
N GLY A 71 3.26 -14.60 -2.58
CA GLY A 71 4.46 -15.07 -1.90
C GLY A 71 4.17 -15.55 -0.48
N VAL A 72 5.22 -15.83 0.27
CA VAL A 72 5.14 -16.34 1.63
C VAL A 72 5.48 -15.22 2.63
N VAL A 73 4.62 -15.05 3.63
CA VAL A 73 4.88 -14.13 4.75
C VAL A 73 6.03 -14.67 5.59
N ARG A 74 7.04 -13.84 5.84
CA ARG A 74 8.17 -14.16 6.71
C ARG A 74 8.50 -13.02 7.65
N ALA A 75 9.09 -13.34 8.81
CA ALA A 75 9.61 -12.34 9.71
C ALA A 75 10.80 -11.62 9.06
N ARG A 76 10.88 -10.30 9.22
CA ARG A 76 12.07 -9.55 8.79
C ARG A 76 13.28 -9.95 9.63
N PRO A 77 14.48 -10.00 9.03
CA PRO A 77 15.73 -10.20 9.76
C PRO A 77 15.90 -9.16 10.87
N GLU A 78 16.56 -9.54 11.96
CA GLU A 78 16.93 -8.60 13.01
C GLU A 78 17.72 -7.40 12.42
N GLY A 79 17.41 -6.20 12.87
CA GLY A 79 18.00 -4.95 12.35
C GLY A 79 17.33 -4.37 11.09
N THR A 80 16.39 -5.09 10.46
CA THR A 80 15.60 -4.59 9.31
C THR A 80 14.15 -4.29 9.66
N ILE A 81 13.75 -4.48 10.92
CA ILE A 81 12.41 -4.17 11.42
C ILE A 81 12.15 -2.66 11.28
N ASN A 82 10.99 -2.31 10.71
CA ASN A 82 10.58 -0.93 10.51
C ASN A 82 9.41 -0.58 11.45
N SER A 83 9.69 0.00 12.59
CA SER A 83 8.69 0.40 13.59
C SER A 83 7.72 1.50 13.12
N SER A 84 8.01 2.19 12.00
CA SER A 84 7.10 3.19 11.44
C SER A 84 5.94 2.60 10.65
N LEU A 85 6.01 1.30 10.33
CA LEU A 85 4.95 0.57 9.62
C LEU A 85 4.26 -0.41 10.57
N THR A 86 2.94 -0.52 10.50
CA THR A 86 2.18 -1.54 11.25
C THR A 86 2.60 -2.96 10.87
N THR A 87 2.99 -3.17 9.61
CA THR A 87 3.48 -4.43 9.06
C THR A 87 5.00 -4.59 9.13
N GLY A 88 5.67 -3.68 9.83
CA GLY A 88 7.14 -3.56 9.79
C GLY A 88 7.95 -4.71 10.38
N MET A 89 7.29 -5.69 11.03
CA MET A 89 7.91 -6.91 11.55
C MET A 89 7.96 -8.04 10.52
N VAL A 90 7.18 -7.94 9.44
CA VAL A 90 7.06 -8.98 8.41
C VAL A 90 7.34 -8.43 7.02
N GLU A 91 7.60 -9.33 6.09
CA GLU A 91 7.74 -9.06 4.66
C GLU A 91 7.23 -10.26 3.86
N ILE A 92 7.00 -10.09 2.57
CA ILE A 92 6.68 -11.18 1.66
C ILE A 92 7.96 -11.64 0.96
N GLY A 93 8.29 -12.92 1.08
CA GLY A 93 9.36 -13.56 0.34
C GLY A 93 8.84 -14.46 -0.77
N ASP A 94 9.77 -14.99 -1.60
CA ASP A 94 9.47 -15.90 -2.70
C ASP A 94 8.35 -15.36 -3.62
N CYS A 95 8.49 -14.09 -3.99
CA CYS A 95 7.44 -13.33 -4.65
C CYS A 95 7.32 -13.65 -6.14
N VAL A 96 6.10 -13.98 -6.58
CA VAL A 96 5.69 -13.92 -7.98
C VAL A 96 4.92 -12.62 -8.18
N VAL A 97 5.40 -11.77 -9.10
CA VAL A 97 4.81 -10.46 -9.40
C VAL A 97 4.11 -10.49 -10.74
N GLU A 98 2.87 -10.03 -10.74
CA GLU A 98 2.07 -9.83 -11.96
C GLU A 98 1.71 -8.34 -12.06
N ILE A 99 2.05 -7.72 -13.18
CA ILE A 99 1.67 -6.35 -13.48
C ILE A 99 0.22 -6.36 -14.01
N LEU A 100 -0.69 -5.81 -13.22
CA LEU A 100 -2.10 -5.69 -13.58
C LEU A 100 -2.34 -4.45 -14.46
N ASN A 101 -1.61 -3.36 -14.17
CA ASN A 101 -1.65 -2.14 -14.96
C ASN A 101 -0.38 -1.32 -14.77
N SER A 102 0.18 -0.81 -15.86
CA SER A 102 1.25 0.17 -15.83
C SER A 102 0.68 1.58 -15.68
N ALA A 103 1.48 2.50 -15.16
CA ALA A 103 1.11 3.90 -15.00
C ALA A 103 2.24 4.83 -15.44
N GLU A 104 1.89 5.96 -16.03
CA GLU A 104 2.83 7.06 -16.20
C GLU A 104 3.24 7.61 -14.82
N PRO A 105 4.46 8.15 -14.70
CA PRO A 105 4.89 8.79 -13.46
C PRO A 105 3.91 9.90 -13.05
N PRO A 106 3.41 9.90 -11.80
CA PRO A 106 2.50 10.94 -11.35
C PRO A 106 3.22 12.30 -11.30
N PRO A 107 2.51 13.42 -11.49
CA PRO A 107 3.10 14.76 -11.49
C PRO A 107 3.68 15.18 -10.12
N PHE A 108 3.32 14.47 -9.07
CA PHE A 108 3.89 14.60 -7.72
C PHE A 108 3.71 13.27 -6.95
N PRO A 109 4.53 13.02 -5.90
CA PRO A 109 4.43 11.81 -5.11
C PRO A 109 3.07 11.69 -4.39
N VAL A 110 2.54 10.45 -4.27
CA VAL A 110 1.29 10.17 -3.53
C VAL A 110 1.59 9.84 -2.06
N ASP A 111 2.45 10.62 -1.43
CA ASP A 111 2.87 10.47 -0.01
C ASP A 111 3.10 11.85 0.63
N ALA A 112 3.71 11.88 1.83
CA ALA A 112 3.97 13.11 2.57
C ALA A 112 4.87 14.11 1.82
N ARG A 113 5.73 13.67 0.89
CA ARG A 113 6.57 14.57 0.09
C ARG A 113 5.76 15.56 -0.77
N ALA A 114 4.49 15.26 -1.03
CA ALA A 114 3.60 16.16 -1.73
C ALA A 114 3.07 17.32 -0.87
N ASP A 115 3.40 17.37 0.43
CA ASP A 115 2.99 18.52 1.27
C ASP A 115 3.68 19.82 0.86
N ASP A 116 4.88 19.73 0.27
CA ASP A 116 5.64 20.87 -0.28
C ASP A 116 5.25 21.23 -1.73
N VAL A 117 4.35 20.49 -2.36
CA VAL A 117 3.89 20.75 -3.72
C VAL A 117 2.84 21.85 -3.70
N ASP A 118 2.95 22.78 -4.65
CA ASP A 118 2.01 23.90 -4.84
C ASP A 118 0.55 23.43 -4.84
N GLU A 119 -0.30 24.17 -4.13
CA GLU A 119 -1.70 23.78 -3.93
C GLU A 119 -2.47 23.74 -5.26
N MET A 120 -2.18 24.65 -6.19
CA MET A 120 -2.85 24.65 -7.49
C MET A 120 -2.56 23.41 -8.31
N ILE A 121 -1.33 22.87 -8.21
CA ILE A 121 -0.97 21.60 -8.84
C ILE A 121 -1.75 20.46 -8.19
N ARG A 122 -1.83 20.41 -6.86
CA ARG A 122 -2.59 19.40 -6.12
C ARG A 122 -4.09 19.49 -6.40
N LEU A 123 -4.65 20.68 -6.58
CA LEU A 123 -6.05 20.87 -6.97
C LEU A 123 -6.29 20.42 -8.40
N LYS A 124 -5.38 20.71 -9.33
CA LYS A 124 -5.47 20.23 -10.72
C LYS A 124 -5.52 18.72 -10.82
N TYR A 125 -4.71 18.03 -10.01
CA TYR A 125 -4.64 16.56 -9.95
C TYR A 125 -5.28 16.02 -8.67
N ARG A 126 -6.46 16.54 -8.31
CA ARG A 126 -7.14 16.26 -7.06
C ARG A 126 -7.35 14.76 -6.81
N TYR A 127 -7.59 13.99 -7.84
CA TYR A 127 -7.75 12.53 -7.77
C TYR A 127 -6.49 11.81 -7.27
N LEU A 128 -5.30 12.37 -7.47
CA LEU A 128 -4.04 11.87 -6.88
C LEU A 128 -3.87 12.39 -5.44
N ASP A 129 -4.13 13.68 -5.22
CA ASP A 129 -3.96 14.32 -3.91
C ASP A 129 -4.81 13.64 -2.82
N ILE A 130 -6.06 13.29 -3.13
CA ILE A 130 -6.93 12.59 -2.17
C ILE A 130 -6.48 11.16 -1.82
N ARG A 131 -5.52 10.58 -2.54
CA ARG A 131 -4.93 9.27 -2.23
C ARG A 131 -3.84 9.34 -1.17
N ARG A 132 -3.33 10.53 -0.84
CA ARG A 132 -2.32 10.71 0.23
C ARG A 132 -2.92 10.40 1.58
N GLU A 133 -2.12 9.85 2.48
CA GLU A 133 -2.56 9.42 3.81
C GLU A 133 -3.28 10.54 4.59
N ARG A 134 -2.69 11.75 4.62
CA ARG A 134 -3.29 12.93 5.27
C ARG A 134 -4.70 13.23 4.74
N MET A 135 -4.87 13.21 3.41
CA MET A 135 -6.15 13.50 2.79
C MET A 135 -7.16 12.38 3.02
N GLN A 136 -6.71 11.12 2.97
CA GLN A 136 -7.54 9.96 3.31
C GLN A 136 -8.05 10.04 4.74
N LYS A 137 -7.18 10.37 5.70
CA LYS A 137 -7.56 10.57 7.10
C LYS A 137 -8.61 11.66 7.24
N ASN A 138 -8.42 12.82 6.61
CA ASN A 138 -9.36 13.93 6.66
C ASN A 138 -10.74 13.55 6.10
N LEU A 139 -10.77 12.86 4.96
CA LEU A 139 -12.02 12.40 4.34
C LEU A 139 -12.75 11.37 5.21
N ARG A 140 -12.02 10.43 5.82
CA ARG A 140 -12.61 9.44 6.74
C ARG A 140 -13.20 10.09 7.99
N VAL A 141 -12.46 11.01 8.63
CA VAL A 141 -12.95 11.75 9.81
C VAL A 141 -14.22 12.54 9.44
N ARG A 142 -14.21 13.25 8.31
CA ARG A 142 -15.39 13.97 7.82
C ARG A 142 -16.60 13.05 7.60
N ALA A 143 -16.38 11.89 6.98
CA ALA A 143 -17.44 10.91 6.75
C ALA A 143 -18.00 10.37 8.08
N GLN A 144 -17.15 10.08 9.06
CA GLN A 144 -17.56 9.63 10.39
C GLN A 144 -18.39 10.70 11.13
N ILE A 145 -17.95 11.95 11.11
CA ILE A 145 -18.70 13.07 11.72
C ILE A 145 -20.08 13.20 11.08
N ASN A 146 -20.15 13.23 9.75
CA ASN A 146 -21.42 13.32 9.04
C ASN A 146 -22.34 12.14 9.35
N SER A 147 -21.80 10.93 9.44
CA SER A 147 -22.56 9.73 9.82
C SER A 147 -23.10 9.81 11.24
N ALA A 148 -22.26 10.27 12.19
CA ALA A 148 -22.68 10.45 13.60
C ALA A 148 -23.80 11.47 13.74
N ILE A 149 -23.69 12.64 13.05
CA ILE A 149 -24.71 13.69 13.07
C ILE A 149 -26.04 13.14 12.51
N ARG A 150 -26.01 12.46 11.35
CA ARG A 150 -27.24 11.89 10.76
C ARG A 150 -27.89 10.87 11.68
N LYS A 151 -27.10 9.97 12.27
CA LYS A 151 -27.61 8.96 13.20
C LYS A 151 -28.28 9.61 14.41
N GLU A 152 -27.66 10.67 14.97
CA GLU A 152 -28.22 11.39 16.10
C GLU A 152 -29.53 12.09 15.74
N MET A 153 -29.61 12.72 14.58
CA MET A 153 -30.83 13.34 14.09
C MET A 153 -31.94 12.32 13.83
N GLU A 154 -31.60 11.15 13.24
CA GLU A 154 -32.59 10.07 13.03
C GLU A 154 -33.11 9.49 14.35
N THR A 155 -32.31 9.50 15.41
CA THR A 155 -32.67 8.96 16.72
C THR A 155 -33.57 9.92 17.50
N ASN A 156 -33.39 11.23 17.34
CA ASN A 156 -34.06 12.26 18.12
C ASN A 156 -35.21 13.01 17.36
N GLY A 157 -35.45 12.66 16.10
CA GLY A 157 -36.55 13.21 15.27
C GLY A 157 -36.08 14.35 14.37
#